data_7146d74354686a97989a17a9078cd6e3
#
_entry.id   7146d74354686a97989a17a9078cd6e3
#
_cell.length_a   1.000
_cell.length_b   1.000
_cell.length_c   1.000
_cell.angle_alpha   90.00
_cell.angle_beta   90.00
_cell.angle_gamma   90.00
#
_symmetry.space_group_name_H-M   'P 1'
#
loop_
_entity.id
_entity.type
_entity.pdbx_description
1 polymer ?
#
loop_
_entity_poly.entity_id
_entity_poly.type
_entity_poly.pdbx_seq_one_letter_code
_entity_poly.pdbx_strand_id
1 'polypeptide(L)'
;MEFALTEEQLELQEMVREFVAKEITPYAAEMDRENHAREGLMEKAADMGLLNVVVPEEYGGMGLDSVTVAVIYEELGKGCAGVATSIAANSLASYPILLAGTEEQKKAHCDLLNEGKLAAFALTEPGAGSDAGAVSTSAVKDKEAGTYTLNGAKAFITNGGIADTYLVFANTRKTGGIRGLTAFIVPKGTPGFSVGKKEDKMGIRPSNTCELILQDVVIPEANRVGREGEGFRIAMNTLDNARPFVGAVSVGLAQAALDLSLIHISEPTRPRLIS
;
A
#
# COMPACT_ATOMS: atom_id res chain seq x y z
N MET A 1 27.59 13.38 -11.87
CA MET A 1 26.32 13.02 -11.25
C MET A 1 26.64 12.82 -9.80
N GLU A 2 26.06 13.60 -8.92
CA GLU A 2 26.27 13.51 -7.49
C GLU A 2 25.23 12.55 -6.90
N PHE A 3 25.66 11.57 -6.12
CA PHE A 3 24.80 10.54 -5.52
C PHE A 3 24.61 10.75 -4.02
N ALA A 4 25.17 11.85 -3.47
CA ALA A 4 24.97 12.19 -2.07
C ALA A 4 23.52 12.65 -1.84
N LEU A 5 22.97 12.28 -0.68
CA LEU A 5 21.68 12.80 -0.23
C LEU A 5 21.82 14.29 0.13
N THR A 6 20.75 15.04 -0.07
CA THR A 6 20.66 16.45 0.38
C THR A 6 20.56 16.53 1.91
N GLU A 7 20.80 17.70 2.49
CA GLU A 7 20.65 17.92 3.94
C GLU A 7 19.21 17.59 4.39
N GLU A 8 18.20 18.02 3.63
CA GLU A 8 16.80 17.73 3.89
C GLU A 8 16.48 16.21 3.86
N GLN A 9 17.04 15.49 2.89
CA GLN A 9 16.88 14.04 2.80
C GLN A 9 17.55 13.32 3.98
N LEU A 10 18.70 13.82 4.46
CA LEU A 10 19.37 13.28 5.64
C LEU A 10 18.59 13.54 6.93
N GLU A 11 17.97 14.72 7.08
CA GLU A 11 17.12 15.04 8.22
C GLU A 11 15.87 14.14 8.25
N LEU A 12 15.20 13.97 7.11
CA LEU A 12 14.07 13.05 6.98
C LEU A 12 14.48 11.58 7.26
N GLN A 13 15.63 11.16 6.76
CA GLN A 13 16.16 9.82 7.03
C GLN A 13 16.36 9.60 8.53
N GLU A 14 16.96 10.57 9.24
CA GLU A 14 17.21 10.45 10.67
C GLU A 14 15.90 10.42 11.47
N MET A 15 14.95 11.29 11.13
CA MET A 15 13.63 11.31 11.76
C MET A 15 12.91 9.95 11.63
N VAL A 16 12.92 9.35 10.43
CA VAL A 16 12.32 8.04 10.21
C VAL A 16 13.09 6.94 10.95
N ARG A 17 14.42 7.02 10.97
CA ARG A 17 15.28 6.08 11.72
C ARG A 17 14.97 6.08 13.21
N GLU A 18 14.82 7.25 13.82
CA GLU A 18 14.42 7.36 15.23
C GLU A 18 13.04 6.75 15.49
N PHE A 19 12.07 7.03 14.62
CA PHE A 19 10.75 6.42 14.68
C PHE A 19 10.82 4.88 14.61
N VAL A 20 11.56 4.36 13.63
CA VAL A 20 11.76 2.92 13.43
C VAL A 20 12.42 2.28 14.66
N ALA A 21 13.48 2.90 15.18
CA ALA A 21 14.20 2.38 16.34
C ALA A 21 13.32 2.33 17.61
N LYS A 22 12.41 3.28 17.76
CA LYS A 22 11.54 3.41 18.94
C LYS A 22 10.24 2.62 18.81
N GLU A 23 9.56 2.70 17.68
CA GLU A 23 8.18 2.24 17.55
C GLU A 23 8.03 0.92 16.76
N ILE A 24 9.03 0.53 15.96
CA ILE A 24 8.93 -0.64 15.08
C ILE A 24 9.88 -1.76 15.50
N THR A 25 11.18 -1.49 15.50
CA THR A 25 12.22 -2.53 15.70
C THR A 25 12.05 -3.34 16.99
N PRO A 26 11.75 -2.74 18.16
CA PRO A 26 11.63 -3.49 19.40
C PRO A 26 10.44 -4.48 19.42
N TYR A 27 9.46 -4.22 18.56
CA TYR A 27 8.20 -4.98 18.50
C TYR A 27 8.10 -5.87 17.25
N ALA A 28 9.09 -5.85 16.35
CA ALA A 28 9.02 -6.55 15.06
C ALA A 28 8.78 -8.06 15.23
N ALA A 29 9.46 -8.70 16.18
CA ALA A 29 9.30 -10.14 16.45
C ALA A 29 7.94 -10.48 17.08
N GLU A 30 7.37 -9.58 17.88
CA GLU A 30 6.02 -9.73 18.45
C GLU A 30 4.97 -9.61 17.34
N MET A 31 5.02 -8.54 16.56
CA MET A 31 4.11 -8.31 15.43
C MET A 31 4.14 -9.45 14.41
N ASP A 32 5.31 -10.05 14.17
CA ASP A 32 5.42 -11.20 13.28
C ASP A 32 4.72 -12.44 13.86
N ARG A 33 4.92 -12.76 15.14
CA ARG A 33 4.23 -13.88 15.80
C ARG A 33 2.72 -13.71 15.81
N GLU A 34 2.24 -12.50 16.11
CA GLU A 34 0.82 -12.19 16.25
C GLU A 34 0.13 -11.97 14.89
N ASN A 35 0.91 -11.90 13.81
CA ASN A 35 0.40 -11.70 12.45
C ASN A 35 -0.41 -10.40 12.28
N HIS A 36 -0.07 -9.35 13.02
CA HIS A 36 -0.66 -8.01 12.87
C HIS A 36 0.31 -6.91 13.36
N ALA A 37 0.15 -5.71 12.83
CA ALA A 37 0.83 -4.53 13.34
C ALA A 37 0.29 -4.17 14.73
N ARG A 38 1.15 -3.63 15.59
CA ARG A 38 0.78 -3.17 16.93
C ARG A 38 -0.28 -2.08 16.84
N GLU A 39 -1.22 -2.10 17.77
CA GLU A 39 -2.25 -1.07 17.87
C GLU A 39 -1.63 0.32 18.05
N GLY A 40 -2.19 1.33 17.39
CA GLY A 40 -1.70 2.71 17.43
C GLY A 40 -0.47 2.98 16.57
N LEU A 41 0.12 1.97 15.91
CA LEU A 41 1.32 2.16 15.10
C LEU A 41 1.04 2.93 13.80
N MET A 42 -0.09 2.64 13.13
CA MET A 42 -0.48 3.33 11.90
C MET A 42 -0.87 4.77 12.17
N GLU A 43 -1.51 5.05 13.29
CA GLU A 43 -1.84 6.39 13.75
C GLU A 43 -0.55 7.21 14.00
N LYS A 44 0.45 6.63 14.67
CA LYS A 44 1.74 7.30 14.85
C LYS A 44 2.47 7.55 13.51
N ALA A 45 2.38 6.61 12.57
CA ALA A 45 2.92 6.80 11.23
C ALA A 45 2.18 7.91 10.48
N ALA A 46 0.85 8.05 10.67
CA ALA A 46 0.05 9.13 10.14
C ALA A 46 0.47 10.50 10.71
N ASP A 47 0.65 10.59 12.03
CA ASP A 47 1.08 11.82 12.72
C ASP A 47 2.44 12.33 12.19
N MET A 48 3.28 11.42 11.69
CA MET A 48 4.56 11.74 11.05
C MET A 48 4.47 12.00 9.53
N GLY A 49 3.26 11.96 8.95
CA GLY A 49 3.05 12.12 7.51
C GLY A 49 3.48 10.91 6.66
N LEU A 50 3.85 9.77 7.26
CA LEU A 50 4.36 8.61 6.53
C LEU A 50 3.30 7.91 5.67
N LEU A 51 2.01 8.16 5.90
CA LEU A 51 0.92 7.60 5.11
C LEU A 51 0.64 8.39 3.82
N ASN A 52 1.13 9.63 3.71
CA ASN A 52 0.83 10.54 2.60
C ASN A 52 2.07 11.13 1.93
N VAL A 53 3.20 10.44 1.99
CA VAL A 53 4.51 10.88 1.45
C VAL A 53 4.47 11.25 -0.04
N VAL A 54 3.61 10.61 -0.84
CA VAL A 54 3.46 10.87 -2.28
C VAL A 54 2.32 11.85 -2.60
N VAL A 55 1.53 12.23 -1.61
CA VAL A 55 0.43 13.19 -1.78
C VAL A 55 1.03 14.58 -1.97
N PRO A 56 0.62 15.34 -3.02
CA PRO A 56 1.11 16.69 -3.23
C PRO A 56 0.80 17.64 -2.08
N GLU A 57 1.67 18.64 -1.87
CA GLU A 57 1.51 19.66 -0.81
C GLU A 57 0.19 20.43 -0.93
N GLU A 58 -0.29 20.68 -2.15
CA GLU A 58 -1.57 21.36 -2.41
C GLU A 58 -2.80 20.59 -1.86
N TYR A 59 -2.63 19.30 -1.57
CA TYR A 59 -3.64 18.44 -0.92
C TYR A 59 -3.26 18.09 0.52
N GLY A 60 -2.28 18.79 1.11
CA GLY A 60 -1.86 18.58 2.50
C GLY A 60 -0.93 17.38 2.73
N GLY A 61 -0.33 16.83 1.68
CA GLY A 61 0.68 15.79 1.79
C GLY A 61 2.10 16.34 1.85
N MET A 62 3.08 15.46 1.82
CA MET A 62 4.50 15.84 1.86
C MET A 62 5.09 16.17 0.48
N GLY A 63 4.45 15.75 -0.62
CA GLY A 63 4.87 16.04 -2.00
C GLY A 63 6.28 15.57 -2.35
N LEU A 64 6.78 14.52 -1.69
CA LEU A 64 8.17 14.12 -1.79
C LEU A 64 8.49 13.49 -3.16
N ASP A 65 9.69 13.75 -3.64
CA ASP A 65 10.23 13.10 -4.82
C ASP A 65 10.54 11.60 -4.57
N SER A 66 10.68 10.84 -5.66
CA SER A 66 10.84 9.38 -5.59
C SER A 66 12.11 8.93 -4.86
N VAL A 67 13.19 9.73 -4.85
CA VAL A 67 14.43 9.40 -4.13
C VAL A 67 14.19 9.54 -2.63
N THR A 68 13.60 10.64 -2.21
CA THR A 68 13.26 10.91 -0.81
C THR A 68 12.30 9.85 -0.26
N VAL A 69 11.27 9.49 -1.03
CA VAL A 69 10.34 8.41 -0.67
C VAL A 69 11.06 7.06 -0.55
N ALA A 70 12.00 6.75 -1.44
CA ALA A 70 12.80 5.53 -1.36
C ALA A 70 13.67 5.48 -0.09
N VAL A 71 14.28 6.60 0.30
CA VAL A 71 15.06 6.71 1.55
C VAL A 71 14.18 6.42 2.77
N ILE A 72 12.97 6.97 2.82
CA ILE A 72 12.00 6.70 3.88
C ILE A 72 11.64 5.22 3.95
N TYR A 73 11.32 4.59 2.81
CA TYR A 73 10.95 3.17 2.79
C TYR A 73 12.11 2.23 3.06
N GLU A 74 13.34 2.61 2.75
CA GLU A 74 14.53 1.88 3.16
C GLU A 74 14.66 1.84 4.69
N GLU A 75 14.54 2.99 5.37
CA GLU A 75 14.59 3.04 6.84
C GLU A 75 13.42 2.26 7.48
N LEU A 76 12.20 2.38 6.97
CA LEU A 76 11.05 1.59 7.44
C LEU A 76 11.31 0.09 7.28
N GLY A 77 11.90 -0.31 6.15
CA GLY A 77 12.27 -1.71 5.85
C GLY A 77 13.27 -2.30 6.83
N LYS A 78 14.21 -1.49 7.35
CA LYS A 78 15.16 -1.91 8.40
C LYS A 78 14.45 -2.36 9.67
N GLY A 79 13.37 -1.68 10.04
CA GLY A 79 12.61 -2.04 11.24
C GLY A 79 11.72 -3.25 11.06
N CYS A 80 10.87 -3.22 10.04
CA CYS A 80 9.96 -4.31 9.73
C CYS A 80 9.37 -4.16 8.32
N ALA A 81 9.72 -5.06 7.42
CA ALA A 81 9.21 -5.03 6.04
C ALA A 81 7.68 -5.16 5.96
N GLY A 82 7.02 -5.84 6.92
CA GLY A 82 5.56 -5.96 6.98
C GLY A 82 4.87 -4.63 7.29
N VAL A 83 5.42 -3.85 8.24
CA VAL A 83 4.94 -2.50 8.55
C VAL A 83 5.19 -1.56 7.38
N ALA A 84 6.41 -1.58 6.81
CA ALA A 84 6.77 -0.78 5.65
C ALA A 84 5.83 -1.04 4.46
N THR A 85 5.48 -2.31 4.21
CA THR A 85 4.53 -2.70 3.15
C THR A 85 3.13 -2.14 3.39
N SER A 86 2.64 -2.14 4.64
CA SER A 86 1.34 -1.56 4.99
C SER A 86 1.30 -0.04 4.76
N ILE A 87 2.37 0.66 5.13
CA ILE A 87 2.51 2.11 4.88
C ILE A 87 2.59 2.37 3.37
N ALA A 88 3.40 1.62 2.63
CA ALA A 88 3.57 1.76 1.18
C ALA A 88 2.27 1.49 0.39
N ALA A 89 1.35 0.68 0.93
CA ALA A 89 0.07 0.41 0.30
C ALA A 89 -0.81 1.67 0.14
N ASN A 90 -0.69 2.65 1.04
CA ASN A 90 -1.37 3.94 0.90
C ASN A 90 -0.86 4.70 -0.33
N SER A 91 0.46 4.79 -0.50
CA SER A 91 1.05 5.40 -1.70
C SER A 91 0.63 4.67 -2.98
N LEU A 92 0.63 3.33 -2.96
CA LEU A 92 0.18 2.51 -4.08
C LEU A 92 -1.28 2.78 -4.45
N ALA A 93 -2.16 2.91 -3.45
CA ALA A 93 -3.58 3.20 -3.66
C ALA A 93 -3.84 4.65 -4.09
N SER A 94 -2.94 5.58 -3.76
CA SER A 94 -3.05 7.00 -4.12
C SER A 94 -2.72 7.27 -5.58
N TYR A 95 -1.71 6.59 -6.13
CA TYR A 95 -1.27 6.85 -7.52
C TYR A 95 -2.39 6.80 -8.56
N PRO A 96 -3.31 5.83 -8.60
CA PRO A 96 -4.39 5.84 -9.58
C PRO A 96 -5.24 7.09 -9.54
N ILE A 97 -5.52 7.60 -8.33
CA ILE A 97 -6.33 8.79 -8.11
C ILE A 97 -5.55 10.05 -8.50
N LEU A 98 -4.29 10.16 -8.09
CA LEU A 98 -3.41 11.28 -8.46
C LEU A 98 -3.18 11.36 -9.97
N LEU A 99 -3.05 10.21 -10.65
CA LEU A 99 -2.78 10.12 -12.08
C LEU A 99 -4.01 10.36 -12.98
N ALA A 100 -5.19 9.98 -12.53
CA ALA A 100 -6.37 9.91 -13.39
C ALA A 100 -7.69 10.32 -12.73
N GLY A 101 -7.69 10.64 -11.44
CA GLY A 101 -8.87 11.12 -10.71
C GLY A 101 -9.24 12.55 -11.06
N THR A 102 -10.49 12.92 -10.81
CA THR A 102 -10.93 14.31 -10.83
C THR A 102 -10.37 15.07 -9.62
N GLU A 103 -10.41 16.40 -9.65
CA GLU A 103 -9.95 17.22 -8.51
C GLU A 103 -10.71 16.90 -7.22
N GLU A 104 -12.03 16.64 -7.33
CA GLU A 104 -12.87 16.25 -6.20
C GLU A 104 -12.44 14.88 -5.63
N GLN A 105 -12.11 13.92 -6.50
CA GLN A 105 -11.62 12.60 -6.08
C GLN A 105 -10.25 12.68 -5.42
N LYS A 106 -9.32 13.47 -5.99
CA LYS A 106 -8.00 13.72 -5.40
C LYS A 106 -8.13 14.33 -4.01
N LYS A 107 -8.91 15.44 -3.92
CA LYS A 107 -9.13 16.10 -2.64
C LYS A 107 -9.73 15.16 -1.59
N ALA A 108 -10.82 14.48 -1.91
CA ALA A 108 -11.49 13.57 -0.98
C ALA A 108 -10.59 12.42 -0.52
N HIS A 109 -9.77 11.86 -1.42
CA HIS A 109 -8.81 10.80 -1.08
C HIS A 109 -7.69 11.32 -0.17
N CYS A 110 -7.13 12.49 -0.50
CA CYS A 110 -6.03 13.07 0.26
C CYS A 110 -6.50 13.55 1.65
N ASP A 111 -7.70 14.14 1.75
CA ASP A 111 -8.31 14.51 3.04
C ASP A 111 -8.44 13.25 3.95
N LEU A 112 -8.88 12.12 3.39
CA LEU A 112 -9.00 10.84 4.09
C LEU A 112 -7.63 10.36 4.63
N LEU A 113 -6.58 10.42 3.82
CA LEU A 113 -5.23 10.05 4.26
C LEU A 113 -4.67 11.01 5.32
N ASN A 114 -4.95 12.30 5.20
CA ASN A 114 -4.54 13.31 6.19
C ASN A 114 -5.27 13.12 7.54
N GLU A 115 -6.44 12.46 7.56
CA GLU A 115 -7.12 12.00 8.78
C GLU A 115 -6.50 10.71 9.37
N GLY A 116 -5.42 10.19 8.80
CA GLY A 116 -4.79 8.95 9.24
C GLY A 116 -5.50 7.68 8.77
N LYS A 117 -6.44 7.78 7.83
CA LYS A 117 -7.16 6.64 7.26
C LYS A 117 -6.28 5.87 6.28
N LEU A 118 -6.61 4.60 6.07
CA LEU A 118 -5.84 3.70 5.23
C LEU A 118 -6.54 3.43 3.90
N ALA A 119 -5.73 3.21 2.87
CA ALA A 119 -6.18 2.86 1.53
C ALA A 119 -5.59 1.52 1.07
N ALA A 120 -6.30 0.86 0.15
CA ALA A 120 -5.87 -0.41 -0.43
C ALA A 120 -6.00 -0.41 -1.96
N PHE A 121 -5.03 -1.04 -2.65
CA PHE A 121 -5.00 -1.22 -4.09
C PHE A 121 -5.44 -2.65 -4.45
N ALA A 122 -6.62 -2.79 -5.05
CA ALA A 122 -7.28 -4.07 -5.28
C ALA A 122 -7.32 -4.44 -6.76
N LEU A 123 -6.18 -4.86 -7.31
CA LEU A 123 -6.05 -5.32 -8.71
C LEU A 123 -6.11 -6.85 -8.80
N THR A 124 -5.28 -7.54 -8.00
CA THR A 124 -5.01 -8.99 -8.08
C THR A 124 -6.25 -9.84 -7.79
N GLU A 125 -6.40 -10.94 -8.54
CA GLU A 125 -7.42 -11.97 -8.34
C GLU A 125 -6.78 -13.36 -8.29
N PRO A 126 -7.48 -14.39 -7.82
CA PRO A 126 -6.96 -15.77 -7.86
C PRO A 126 -6.51 -16.23 -9.26
N GLY A 127 -7.19 -15.76 -10.31
CA GLY A 127 -6.89 -16.06 -11.72
C GLY A 127 -6.09 -14.97 -12.46
N ALA A 128 -5.77 -13.84 -11.82
CA ALA A 128 -5.13 -12.69 -12.45
C ALA A 128 -4.08 -12.08 -11.52
N GLY A 129 -2.88 -12.64 -11.55
CA GLY A 129 -1.69 -12.15 -10.84
C GLY A 129 -0.76 -11.43 -11.82
N SER A 130 0.27 -12.14 -12.33
CA SER A 130 1.21 -11.60 -13.33
C SER A 130 0.50 -11.21 -14.63
N ASP A 131 -0.54 -11.91 -15.03
CA ASP A 131 -1.45 -11.48 -16.09
C ASP A 131 -2.56 -10.58 -15.52
N ALA A 132 -2.25 -9.32 -15.29
CA ALA A 132 -3.22 -8.33 -14.83
C ALA A 132 -4.32 -8.02 -15.88
N GLY A 133 -4.15 -8.46 -17.12
CA GLY A 133 -5.17 -8.36 -18.16
C GLY A 133 -6.32 -9.37 -18.01
N ALA A 134 -6.09 -10.44 -17.23
CA ALA A 134 -7.06 -11.51 -17.00
C ALA A 134 -8.07 -11.21 -15.87
N VAL A 135 -8.13 -9.97 -15.36
CA VAL A 135 -9.09 -9.58 -14.33
C VAL A 135 -10.51 -9.91 -14.76
N SER A 136 -11.22 -10.69 -13.94
CA SER A 136 -12.57 -11.22 -14.16
C SER A 136 -13.66 -10.49 -13.37
N THR A 137 -13.32 -9.79 -12.29
CA THR A 137 -14.26 -8.93 -11.57
C THR A 137 -14.97 -8.03 -12.56
N SER A 138 -16.29 -8.05 -12.56
CA SER A 138 -17.13 -7.30 -13.52
C SER A 138 -17.63 -6.00 -12.91
N ALA A 139 -17.87 -5.00 -13.76
CA ALA A 139 -18.55 -3.76 -13.42
C ALA A 139 -19.59 -3.47 -14.51
N VAL A 140 -20.86 -3.61 -14.16
CA VAL A 140 -21.98 -3.40 -15.09
C VAL A 140 -22.57 -2.02 -14.84
N LYS A 141 -22.58 -1.18 -15.90
CA LYS A 141 -23.13 0.17 -15.83
C LYS A 141 -24.65 0.16 -15.95
N ASP A 142 -25.32 0.81 -15.00
CA ASP A 142 -26.70 1.27 -15.13
C ASP A 142 -26.68 2.74 -15.56
N LYS A 143 -27.09 3.00 -16.80
CA LYS A 143 -27.07 4.36 -17.38
C LYS A 143 -28.19 5.25 -16.83
N GLU A 144 -29.33 4.67 -16.45
CA GLU A 144 -30.46 5.40 -15.94
C GLU A 144 -30.23 5.82 -14.49
N ALA A 145 -29.70 4.90 -13.68
CA ALA A 145 -29.36 5.17 -12.29
C ALA A 145 -28.01 5.93 -12.12
N GLY A 146 -27.17 5.99 -13.15
CA GLY A 146 -25.82 6.59 -13.05
C GLY A 146 -24.89 5.84 -12.09
N THR A 147 -24.98 4.51 -12.08
CA THR A 147 -24.24 3.65 -11.16
C THR A 147 -23.49 2.53 -11.89
N TYR A 148 -22.59 1.86 -11.15
CA TYR A 148 -21.98 0.58 -11.54
C TYR A 148 -22.29 -0.47 -10.47
N THR A 149 -22.60 -1.70 -10.90
CA THR A 149 -22.71 -2.87 -10.03
C THR A 149 -21.46 -3.73 -10.23
N LEU A 150 -20.69 -3.93 -9.17
CA LEU A 150 -19.45 -4.70 -9.17
C LEU A 150 -19.68 -6.09 -8.58
N ASN A 151 -19.17 -7.13 -9.27
CA ASN A 151 -19.20 -8.52 -8.82
C ASN A 151 -17.85 -9.21 -9.07
N GLY A 152 -17.32 -9.90 -8.06
CA GLY A 152 -16.08 -10.64 -8.15
C GLY A 152 -15.37 -10.80 -6.82
N ALA A 153 -14.09 -11.19 -6.88
CA ALA A 153 -13.25 -11.34 -5.70
C ALA A 153 -11.81 -10.88 -6.00
N LYS A 154 -11.18 -10.27 -5.01
CA LYS A 154 -9.77 -9.86 -5.06
C LYS A 154 -8.96 -10.68 -4.06
N ALA A 155 -7.70 -10.95 -4.39
CA ALA A 155 -6.81 -11.77 -3.58
C ALA A 155 -5.54 -10.99 -3.22
N PHE A 156 -4.97 -11.31 -2.06
CA PHE A 156 -3.69 -10.75 -1.59
C PHE A 156 -3.67 -9.23 -1.47
N ILE A 157 -4.77 -8.63 -1.05
CA ILE A 157 -4.88 -7.18 -0.95
C ILE A 157 -4.28 -6.68 0.36
N THR A 158 -3.18 -5.94 0.26
CA THR A 158 -2.54 -5.26 1.39
C THR A 158 -3.48 -4.22 1.97
N ASN A 159 -3.55 -4.13 3.29
CA ASN A 159 -4.51 -3.35 4.05
C ASN A 159 -5.97 -3.78 3.83
N GLY A 160 -6.24 -4.91 3.16
CA GLY A 160 -7.58 -5.33 2.75
C GLY A 160 -8.60 -5.39 3.89
N GLY A 161 -8.17 -5.78 5.10
CA GLY A 161 -9.05 -5.86 6.28
C GLY A 161 -9.14 -4.59 7.13
N ILE A 162 -8.26 -3.61 6.90
CA ILE A 162 -8.15 -2.42 7.75
C ILE A 162 -8.35 -1.09 7.00
N ALA A 163 -8.27 -1.10 5.66
CA ALA A 163 -8.43 0.11 4.86
C ALA A 163 -9.84 0.70 4.96
N ASP A 164 -9.96 2.00 4.78
CA ASP A 164 -11.19 2.77 4.77
C ASP A 164 -11.68 3.04 3.34
N THR A 165 -10.78 2.95 2.35
CA THR A 165 -11.09 3.09 0.94
C THR A 165 -10.29 2.10 0.10
N TYR A 166 -10.88 1.63 -1.01
CA TYR A 166 -10.30 0.61 -1.87
C TYR A 166 -10.33 1.06 -3.32
N LEU A 167 -9.18 1.03 -3.98
CA LEU A 167 -9.06 1.17 -5.43
C LEU A 167 -9.27 -0.19 -6.07
N VAL A 168 -10.48 -0.46 -6.56
CA VAL A 168 -10.88 -1.73 -7.16
C VAL A 168 -10.82 -1.64 -8.68
N PHE A 169 -10.10 -2.57 -9.30
CA PHE A 169 -10.08 -2.71 -10.76
C PHE A 169 -11.08 -3.78 -11.19
N ALA A 170 -12.00 -3.40 -12.05
CA ALA A 170 -13.04 -4.28 -12.57
C ALA A 170 -13.24 -4.09 -14.07
N ASN A 171 -13.76 -5.10 -14.76
CA ASN A 171 -13.93 -5.08 -16.18
C ASN A 171 -15.35 -4.61 -16.55
N THR A 172 -15.44 -3.54 -17.32
CA THR A 172 -16.70 -2.97 -17.82
C THR A 172 -17.17 -3.63 -19.11
N ARG A 173 -16.39 -4.53 -19.72
CA ARG A 173 -16.73 -5.25 -20.94
C ARG A 173 -17.01 -6.72 -20.66
N LYS A 174 -18.09 -7.25 -21.21
CA LYS A 174 -18.43 -8.70 -21.09
C LYS A 174 -17.34 -9.62 -21.64
N THR A 175 -16.59 -9.18 -22.64
CA THR A 175 -15.49 -9.93 -23.26
C THR A 175 -14.20 -9.91 -22.43
N GLY A 176 -14.17 -9.13 -21.35
CA GLY A 176 -12.96 -8.98 -20.53
C GLY A 176 -11.79 -8.29 -21.25
N GLY A 177 -10.60 -8.51 -20.71
CA GLY A 177 -9.32 -8.06 -21.27
C GLY A 177 -8.97 -6.61 -20.92
N ILE A 178 -7.74 -6.23 -21.29
CA ILE A 178 -7.11 -4.96 -20.90
C ILE A 178 -7.92 -3.71 -21.28
N ARG A 179 -8.67 -3.78 -22.41
CA ARG A 179 -9.45 -2.64 -22.92
C ARG A 179 -10.76 -2.40 -22.18
N GLY A 180 -11.18 -3.31 -21.30
CA GLY A 180 -12.36 -3.16 -20.46
C GLY A 180 -12.02 -2.83 -19.01
N LEU A 181 -10.76 -2.99 -18.61
CA LEU A 181 -10.34 -2.76 -17.24
C LEU A 181 -10.52 -1.29 -16.86
N THR A 182 -11.16 -1.06 -15.74
CA THR A 182 -11.55 0.27 -15.24
C THR A 182 -11.30 0.32 -13.74
N ALA A 183 -10.88 1.46 -13.21
CA ALA A 183 -10.62 1.66 -11.80
C ALA A 183 -11.80 2.35 -11.10
N PHE A 184 -12.10 1.92 -9.88
CA PHE A 184 -13.20 2.41 -9.07
C PHE A 184 -12.80 2.63 -7.62
N ILE A 185 -13.29 3.69 -7.00
CA ILE A 185 -13.18 3.94 -5.57
C ILE A 185 -14.37 3.25 -4.89
N VAL A 186 -14.09 2.32 -3.98
CA VAL A 186 -15.11 1.64 -3.16
C VAL A 186 -14.84 1.98 -1.70
N PRO A 187 -15.70 2.77 -1.04
CA PRO A 187 -15.58 3.05 0.39
C PRO A 187 -15.83 1.81 1.25
N LYS A 188 -15.20 1.74 2.41
CA LYS A 188 -15.50 0.75 3.45
C LYS A 188 -16.99 0.83 3.84
N GLY A 189 -17.59 -0.33 4.06
CA GLY A 189 -19.00 -0.41 4.46
C GLY A 189 -20.00 -0.26 3.31
N THR A 190 -19.54 -0.17 2.05
CA THR A 190 -20.45 -0.23 0.89
C THR A 190 -21.23 -1.54 0.91
N PRO A 191 -22.57 -1.54 0.79
CA PRO A 191 -23.36 -2.77 0.79
C PRO A 191 -22.89 -3.75 -0.29
N GLY A 192 -22.81 -5.04 0.07
CA GLY A 192 -22.29 -6.09 -0.81
C GLY A 192 -20.75 -6.22 -0.84
N PHE A 193 -20.01 -5.27 -0.27
CA PHE A 193 -18.57 -5.34 -0.12
C PHE A 193 -18.19 -5.94 1.23
N SER A 194 -17.36 -6.98 1.23
CA SER A 194 -16.89 -7.61 2.46
C SER A 194 -15.43 -8.07 2.35
N VAL A 195 -14.79 -8.17 3.50
CA VAL A 195 -13.45 -8.73 3.64
C VAL A 195 -13.57 -10.24 3.80
N GLY A 196 -12.86 -10.98 2.95
CA GLY A 196 -12.79 -12.42 3.01
C GLY A 196 -11.65 -12.91 3.93
N LYS A 197 -10.99 -13.98 3.53
CA LYS A 197 -9.92 -14.61 4.29
C LYS A 197 -8.73 -13.66 4.47
N LYS A 198 -8.23 -13.58 5.71
CA LYS A 198 -6.90 -13.02 6.00
C LYS A 198 -5.85 -14.09 5.70
N GLU A 199 -4.81 -13.73 4.96
CA GLU A 199 -3.76 -14.64 4.57
C GLU A 199 -2.79 -14.95 5.73
N ASP A 200 -2.50 -16.23 5.91
CA ASP A 200 -1.39 -16.68 6.76
C ASP A 200 -0.12 -16.75 5.91
N LYS A 201 0.80 -15.81 6.14
CA LYS A 201 1.96 -15.62 5.30
C LYS A 201 3.23 -16.14 5.97
N MET A 202 4.19 -16.58 5.16
CA MET A 202 5.51 -17.02 5.60
C MET A 202 6.37 -15.86 6.13
N GLY A 203 6.23 -14.66 5.55
CA GLY A 203 6.91 -13.42 5.95
C GLY A 203 6.02 -12.21 5.77
N ILE A 204 6.52 -11.01 6.12
CA ILE A 204 5.75 -9.75 6.16
C ILE A 204 4.41 -9.91 6.90
N ARG A 205 4.41 -10.73 7.93
CA ARG A 205 3.20 -11.16 8.65
C ARG A 205 2.43 -10.01 9.30
N PRO A 206 3.08 -8.93 9.81
CA PRO A 206 2.38 -7.75 10.33
C PRO A 206 1.52 -7.02 9.29
N SER A 207 1.81 -7.16 7.99
CA SER A 207 0.98 -6.58 6.93
C SER A 207 -0.36 -7.28 6.84
N ASN A 208 -1.46 -6.54 7.03
CA ASN A 208 -2.81 -7.07 6.87
C ASN A 208 -3.08 -7.33 5.38
N THR A 209 -3.13 -8.60 5.00
CA THR A 209 -3.34 -9.04 3.62
C THR A 209 -4.58 -9.91 3.56
N CYS A 210 -5.61 -9.51 2.79
CA CYS A 210 -6.90 -10.18 2.77
C CYS A 210 -7.42 -10.40 1.35
N GLU A 211 -8.40 -11.30 1.26
CA GLU A 211 -9.34 -11.36 0.14
C GLU A 211 -10.39 -10.25 0.29
N LEU A 212 -10.89 -9.74 -0.84
CA LEU A 212 -12.06 -8.86 -0.88
C LEU A 212 -13.13 -9.50 -1.74
N ILE A 213 -14.37 -9.45 -1.28
CA ILE A 213 -15.54 -10.06 -1.93
C ILE A 213 -16.49 -8.95 -2.32
N LEU A 214 -16.90 -8.95 -3.58
CA LEU A 214 -17.86 -8.01 -4.15
C LEU A 214 -19.07 -8.80 -4.66
N GLN A 215 -20.24 -8.57 -4.04
CA GLN A 215 -21.51 -9.20 -4.36
C GLN A 215 -22.57 -8.11 -4.54
N ASP A 216 -22.88 -7.79 -5.79
CA ASP A 216 -23.80 -6.72 -6.16
C ASP A 216 -23.47 -5.36 -5.49
N VAL A 217 -22.18 -5.03 -5.47
CA VAL A 217 -21.69 -3.76 -4.91
C VAL A 217 -22.07 -2.63 -5.83
N VAL A 218 -23.03 -1.80 -5.43
CA VAL A 218 -23.50 -0.65 -6.21
C VAL A 218 -22.75 0.60 -5.79
N ILE A 219 -22.10 1.26 -6.76
CA ILE A 219 -21.38 2.52 -6.56
C ILE A 219 -21.80 3.57 -7.59
N PRO A 220 -21.79 4.86 -7.24
CA PRO A 220 -22.04 5.95 -8.18
C PRO A 220 -21.01 5.99 -9.32
N GLU A 221 -21.41 6.46 -10.51
CA GLU A 221 -20.47 6.69 -11.62
C GLU A 221 -19.34 7.66 -11.24
N ALA A 222 -19.59 8.60 -10.33
CA ALA A 222 -18.59 9.52 -9.80
C ALA A 222 -17.42 8.83 -9.08
N ASN A 223 -17.57 7.56 -8.68
CA ASN A 223 -16.49 6.77 -8.08
C ASN A 223 -15.56 6.11 -9.12
N ARG A 224 -15.86 6.23 -10.43
CA ARG A 224 -14.95 5.76 -11.48
C ARG A 224 -13.75 6.70 -11.59
N VAL A 225 -12.55 6.13 -11.56
CA VAL A 225 -11.28 6.86 -11.74
C VAL A 225 -10.86 6.79 -13.20
N GLY A 226 -10.67 7.95 -13.84
CA GLY A 226 -10.39 8.05 -15.26
C GLY A 226 -11.59 7.66 -16.15
N ARG A 227 -11.32 7.21 -17.39
CA ARG A 227 -12.33 6.76 -18.33
C ARG A 227 -12.50 5.24 -18.29
N GLU A 228 -13.67 4.76 -18.75
CA GLU A 228 -13.84 3.32 -18.95
C GLU A 228 -12.79 2.75 -19.89
N GLY A 229 -12.18 1.62 -19.49
CA GLY A 229 -11.14 0.94 -20.26
C GLY A 229 -9.72 1.50 -20.09
N GLU A 230 -9.53 2.56 -19.30
CA GLU A 230 -8.19 3.10 -19.00
C GLU A 230 -7.52 2.40 -17.80
N GLY A 231 -8.22 1.54 -17.06
CA GLY A 231 -7.73 0.94 -15.82
C GLY A 231 -6.42 0.18 -15.97
N PHE A 232 -6.18 -0.50 -17.10
CA PHE A 232 -4.92 -1.20 -17.31
C PHE A 232 -3.74 -0.20 -17.40
N ARG A 233 -3.90 0.89 -18.15
CA ARG A 233 -2.88 1.94 -18.26
C ARG A 233 -2.63 2.60 -16.89
N ILE A 234 -3.69 2.89 -16.15
CA ILE A 234 -3.61 3.46 -14.81
C ILE A 234 -2.86 2.51 -13.87
N ALA A 235 -3.20 1.21 -13.87
CA ALA A 235 -2.53 0.20 -13.05
C ALA A 235 -1.04 0.08 -13.39
N MET A 236 -0.67 0.04 -14.67
CA MET A 236 0.75 -0.07 -15.07
C MET A 236 1.54 1.16 -14.66
N ASN A 237 1.02 2.36 -14.91
CA ASN A 237 1.68 3.60 -14.47
C ASN A 237 1.81 3.66 -12.94
N THR A 238 0.81 3.19 -12.20
CA THR A 238 0.88 3.07 -10.74
C THR A 238 2.02 2.15 -10.30
N LEU A 239 2.11 0.96 -10.90
CA LEU A 239 3.15 -0.01 -10.56
C LEU A 239 4.55 0.49 -10.93
N ASP A 240 4.70 1.23 -12.03
CA ASP A 240 5.99 1.81 -12.42
C ASP A 240 6.50 2.85 -11.42
N ASN A 241 5.59 3.63 -10.82
CA ASN A 241 5.93 4.57 -9.76
C ASN A 241 6.20 3.88 -8.40
N ALA A 242 5.50 2.78 -8.09
CA ALA A 242 5.55 2.15 -6.77
C ALA A 242 6.64 1.07 -6.63
N ARG A 243 7.09 0.42 -7.71
CA ARG A 243 8.10 -0.65 -7.67
C ARG A 243 9.43 -0.24 -7.02
N PRO A 244 10.00 0.95 -7.30
CA PRO A 244 11.22 1.37 -6.64
C PRO A 244 11.12 1.37 -5.10
N PHE A 245 9.96 1.68 -4.56
CA PHE A 245 9.73 1.75 -3.11
C PHE A 245 9.75 0.36 -2.46
N VAL A 246 9.19 -0.64 -3.11
CA VAL A 246 9.28 -2.04 -2.65
C VAL A 246 10.73 -2.53 -2.71
N GLY A 247 11.48 -2.10 -3.74
CA GLY A 247 12.92 -2.31 -3.82
C GLY A 247 13.67 -1.71 -2.63
N ALA A 248 13.35 -0.46 -2.27
CA ALA A 248 13.94 0.23 -1.13
C ALA A 248 13.64 -0.48 0.21
N VAL A 249 12.40 -0.93 0.43
CA VAL A 249 12.06 -1.78 1.61
C VAL A 249 12.94 -3.02 1.68
N SER A 250 13.21 -3.67 0.54
CA SER A 250 14.06 -4.87 0.48
C SER A 250 15.52 -4.54 0.78
N VAL A 251 16.04 -3.40 0.33
CA VAL A 251 17.39 -2.90 0.67
C VAL A 251 17.49 -2.64 2.17
N GLY A 252 16.50 -1.99 2.77
CA GLY A 252 16.45 -1.75 4.22
C GLY A 252 16.48 -3.06 5.02
N LEU A 253 15.70 -4.06 4.62
CA LEU A 253 15.70 -5.37 5.27
C LEU A 253 17.08 -6.07 5.15
N ALA A 254 17.73 -5.98 3.98
CA ALA A 254 19.06 -6.53 3.77
C ALA A 254 20.11 -5.80 4.64
N GLN A 255 20.01 -4.48 4.77
CA GLN A 255 20.89 -3.68 5.63
C GLN A 255 20.75 -4.10 7.10
N ALA A 256 19.52 -4.25 7.59
CA ALA A 256 19.27 -4.70 8.96
C ALA A 256 19.86 -6.09 9.23
N ALA A 257 19.76 -7.01 8.27
CA ALA A 257 20.36 -8.34 8.38
C ALA A 257 21.90 -8.28 8.40
N LEU A 258 22.49 -7.40 7.58
CA LEU A 258 23.94 -7.15 7.58
C LEU A 258 24.40 -6.58 8.93
N ASP A 259 23.74 -5.55 9.43
CA ASP A 259 24.09 -4.90 10.70
C ASP A 259 24.06 -5.92 11.86
N LEU A 260 23.03 -6.76 11.92
CA LEU A 260 22.93 -7.84 12.91
C LEU A 260 24.04 -8.89 12.75
N SER A 261 24.38 -9.26 11.52
CA SER A 261 25.50 -10.19 11.23
C SER A 261 26.83 -9.64 11.72
N LEU A 262 27.10 -8.35 11.53
CA LEU A 262 28.32 -7.69 11.97
C LEU A 262 28.46 -7.69 13.49
N ILE A 263 27.37 -7.55 14.25
CA ILE A 263 27.39 -7.69 15.72
C ILE A 263 27.82 -9.10 16.11
N HIS A 264 27.27 -10.13 15.49
CA HIS A 264 27.64 -11.54 15.77
C HIS A 264 29.10 -11.87 15.42
N ILE A 265 29.66 -11.22 14.39
CA ILE A 265 31.06 -11.43 13.97
C ILE A 265 32.04 -10.69 14.89
N SER A 266 31.71 -9.46 15.30
CA SER A 266 32.59 -8.57 16.06
C SER A 266 32.58 -8.79 17.57
N GLU A 267 31.54 -9.42 18.11
CA GLU A 267 31.43 -9.79 19.51
C GLU A 267 31.72 -11.31 19.69
N PRO A 268 32.98 -11.72 19.89
CA PRO A 268 33.28 -13.12 20.12
C PRO A 268 32.62 -13.56 21.43
N THR A 269 31.76 -14.57 21.32
CA THR A 269 31.21 -15.26 22.50
C THR A 269 32.37 -15.65 23.41
N ARG A 270 32.47 -15.05 24.58
CA ARG A 270 33.39 -15.51 25.63
C ARG A 270 33.09 -16.99 25.88
N PRO A 271 34.08 -17.91 25.77
CA PRO A 271 33.86 -19.29 26.14
C PRO A 271 33.34 -19.29 27.59
N ARG A 272 32.16 -19.85 27.83
CA ARG A 272 31.74 -20.16 29.20
C ARG A 272 32.78 -21.17 29.70
N LEU A 273 33.63 -20.74 30.62
CA LEU A 273 34.42 -21.65 31.40
C LEU A 273 33.42 -22.50 32.19
N ILE A 274 33.27 -23.75 31.76
CA ILE A 274 32.55 -24.77 32.54
C ILE A 274 33.48 -25.06 33.72
N SER A 275 33.08 -24.56 34.89
CA SER A 275 33.70 -24.92 36.17
C SER A 275 33.12 -26.22 36.68
#